data_79cc5be00784fad9f81936b0ae610419
#
_entry.id   79cc5be00784fad9f81936b0ae610419
#
_cell.length_a   1.000
_cell.length_b   1.000
_cell.length_c   1.000
_cell.angle_alpha   90.00
_cell.angle_beta   90.00
_cell.angle_gamma   90.00
#
_symmetry.space_group_name_H-M   'P 1'
#
loop_
_entity.id
_entity.type
_entity.pdbx_description
1 polymer ?
#
loop_
_entity_poly.entity_id
_entity_poly.type
_entity_poly.pdbx_seq_one_letter_code
_entity_poly.pdbx_strand_id
1 'polypeptide(L)'
;MNNFPQLVIIIYYNDFNKDSPDMKNILMLGTGGTIASEMTPDGLTPELTPQQLLRYVPAISSLCRVDCKSLFSLDSTNITPAHWIAVAQALRDNYARYDGFVISHGTDTMAYTAAALSYLVQGADKPIMITGAQKPINYDSTDSKLNLTDAFVCACSGQLAGVDIVFSGRVILGTRARKTCSKSFAAFSSINYPDLAI
;
A
#
# COMPACT_ATOMS: atom_id res chain seq x y z
N MET A 1 -8.70 -22.43 22.88
CA MET A 1 -8.08 -22.15 21.56
C MET A 1 -9.21 -21.96 20.58
N ASN A 2 -9.53 -20.71 20.26
CA ASN A 2 -10.60 -20.41 19.29
C ASN A 2 -10.05 -20.66 17.89
N ASN A 3 -10.50 -21.73 17.24
CA ASN A 3 -10.31 -21.94 15.82
C ASN A 3 -11.19 -20.92 15.07
N PHE A 4 -10.62 -19.75 14.78
CA PHE A 4 -11.19 -18.94 13.71
C PHE A 4 -10.99 -19.70 12.40
N PRO A 5 -12.03 -19.88 11.57
CA PRO A 5 -11.84 -20.46 10.25
C PRO A 5 -10.86 -19.57 9.50
N GLN A 6 -9.71 -20.12 9.11
CA GLN A 6 -8.73 -19.44 8.26
C GLN A 6 -9.32 -19.37 6.85
N LEU A 7 -10.20 -18.41 6.61
CA LEU A 7 -10.59 -18.05 5.26
C LEU A 7 -9.52 -17.11 4.73
N VAL A 8 -8.47 -17.67 4.15
CA VAL A 8 -7.49 -16.89 3.41
C VAL A 8 -8.11 -16.59 2.04
N ILE A 9 -8.28 -15.30 1.75
CA ILE A 9 -8.74 -14.85 0.44
C ILE A 9 -7.58 -15.04 -0.54
N ILE A 10 -7.82 -15.75 -1.65
CA ILE A 10 -6.86 -15.84 -2.76
C ILE A 10 -7.37 -14.91 -3.85
N ILE A 11 -6.57 -13.90 -4.18
CA ILE A 11 -6.91 -12.91 -5.19
C ILE A 11 -6.11 -13.22 -6.45
N TYR A 12 -6.81 -13.59 -7.52
CA TYR A 12 -6.18 -13.87 -8.81
C TYR A 12 -6.19 -12.64 -9.71
N TYR A 13 -5.07 -12.36 -10.36
CA TYR A 13 -4.96 -11.29 -11.36
C TYR A 13 -5.96 -11.45 -12.53
N ASN A 14 -6.36 -12.68 -12.83
CA ASN A 14 -7.30 -13.01 -13.91
C ASN A 14 -8.77 -12.72 -13.59
N ASP A 15 -9.10 -12.39 -12.33
CA ASP A 15 -10.48 -12.07 -11.91
C ASP A 15 -10.92 -10.68 -12.36
N PHE A 16 -10.01 -9.88 -12.95
CA PHE A 16 -10.29 -8.54 -13.43
C PHE A 16 -10.67 -8.53 -14.91
N ASN A 17 -11.94 -8.28 -15.19
CA ASN A 17 -12.43 -8.16 -16.56
C ASN A 17 -12.07 -6.78 -17.12
N LYS A 18 -11.19 -6.74 -18.14
CA LYS A 18 -10.70 -5.51 -18.79
C LYS A 18 -11.79 -4.69 -19.49
N ASP A 19 -12.89 -5.32 -19.82
CA ASP A 19 -14.03 -4.72 -20.55
C ASP A 19 -15.21 -4.39 -19.62
N SER A 20 -15.01 -4.41 -18.31
CA SER A 20 -16.05 -4.05 -17.35
C SER A 20 -16.34 -2.54 -17.45
N PRO A 21 -17.63 -2.12 -17.64
CA PRO A 21 -18.00 -0.72 -17.58
C PRO A 21 -17.74 -0.09 -16.18
N ASP A 22 -17.49 -0.89 -15.18
CA ASP A 22 -17.26 -0.50 -13.77
C ASP A 22 -15.77 -0.55 -13.37
N MET A 23 -14.88 -0.02 -14.22
CA MET A 23 -13.46 0.12 -13.84
C MET A 23 -13.32 1.00 -12.60
N LYS A 24 -12.75 0.45 -11.53
CA LYS A 24 -12.58 1.13 -10.23
C LYS A 24 -11.74 2.39 -10.35
N ASN A 25 -12.08 3.42 -9.58
CA ASN A 25 -11.29 4.64 -9.45
C ASN A 25 -10.49 4.57 -8.16
N ILE A 26 -9.17 4.52 -8.26
CA ILE A 26 -8.26 4.39 -7.12
C ILE A 26 -7.44 5.67 -6.97
N LEU A 27 -7.34 6.18 -5.74
CA LEU A 27 -6.44 7.29 -5.43
C LEU A 27 -5.13 6.73 -4.86
N MET A 28 -4.02 7.02 -5.54
CA MET A 28 -2.68 6.75 -5.02
C MET A 28 -2.14 7.96 -4.26
N LEU A 29 -1.83 7.77 -2.99
CA LEU A 29 -1.19 8.77 -2.13
C LEU A 29 0.30 8.45 -1.97
N GLY A 30 1.17 9.39 -2.31
CA GLY A 30 2.61 9.27 -2.12
C GLY A 30 3.06 9.91 -0.82
N THR A 31 3.83 9.19 -0.02
CA THR A 31 4.44 9.70 1.21
C THR A 31 5.97 9.60 1.22
N GLY A 32 6.58 9.11 0.11
CA GLY A 32 8.00 8.90 -0.02
C GLY A 32 8.41 7.45 0.24
N GLY A 33 9.48 7.24 0.98
CA GLY A 33 10.04 5.93 1.30
C GLY A 33 10.94 5.36 0.21
N THR A 34 11.60 4.24 0.49
CA THR A 34 12.57 3.59 -0.39
C THR A 34 12.01 3.25 -1.78
N ILE A 35 10.73 2.88 -1.87
CA ILE A 35 10.07 2.60 -3.15
C ILE A 35 10.17 3.76 -4.14
N ALA A 36 10.15 5.00 -3.63
CA ALA A 36 10.21 6.23 -4.38
C ALA A 36 11.61 6.85 -4.39
N SER A 37 12.63 6.15 -3.88
CA SER A 37 13.98 6.72 -3.76
C SER A 37 14.80 6.54 -5.02
N GLU A 38 15.64 7.53 -5.28
CA GLU A 38 16.70 7.51 -6.29
C GLU A 38 18.04 7.76 -5.62
N MET A 39 19.13 7.32 -6.28
CA MET A 39 20.47 7.56 -5.78
C MET A 39 20.87 9.02 -6.07
N THR A 40 21.15 9.77 -5.04
CA THR A 40 21.67 11.14 -5.10
C THR A 40 23.08 11.19 -4.51
N PRO A 41 23.79 12.31 -4.65
CA PRO A 41 25.09 12.50 -3.97
C PRO A 41 25.01 12.33 -2.44
N ASP A 42 23.86 12.59 -1.84
CA ASP A 42 23.60 12.48 -0.40
C ASP A 42 23.06 11.08 0.00
N GLY A 43 23.00 10.14 -0.93
CA GLY A 43 22.47 8.79 -0.74
C GLY A 43 21.09 8.57 -1.37
N LEU A 44 20.38 7.55 -0.90
CA LEU A 44 19.01 7.26 -1.35
C LEU A 44 18.02 8.28 -0.79
N THR A 45 17.40 9.06 -1.67
CA THR A 45 16.44 10.10 -1.32
C THR A 45 15.12 9.85 -2.04
N PRO A 46 13.95 9.96 -1.37
CA PRO A 46 12.65 9.82 -2.01
C PRO A 46 12.38 10.99 -2.95
N GLU A 47 12.54 10.78 -4.24
CA GLU A 47 12.42 11.80 -5.30
C GLU A 47 11.23 11.54 -6.24
N LEU A 48 10.85 10.25 -6.43
CA LEU A 48 9.83 9.86 -7.38
C LEU A 48 8.43 10.20 -6.87
N THR A 49 7.65 10.85 -7.73
CA THR A 49 6.23 11.06 -7.51
C THR A 49 5.43 9.77 -7.73
N PRO A 50 4.19 9.66 -7.20
CA PRO A 50 3.31 8.52 -7.47
C PRO A 50 3.09 8.28 -8.97
N GLN A 51 2.95 9.33 -9.76
CA GLN A 51 2.82 9.24 -11.22
C GLN A 51 4.04 8.61 -11.89
N GLN A 52 5.24 8.93 -11.39
CA GLN A 52 6.49 8.33 -11.90
C GLN A 52 6.59 6.87 -11.49
N LEU A 53 6.19 6.49 -10.26
CA LEU A 53 6.13 5.09 -9.82
C LEU A 53 5.25 4.24 -10.73
N LEU A 54 4.08 4.73 -11.13
CA LEU A 54 3.16 4.00 -12.01
C LEU A 54 3.75 3.69 -13.39
N ARG A 55 4.71 4.47 -13.89
CA ARG A 55 5.38 4.19 -15.17
C ARG A 55 6.19 2.90 -15.14
N TYR A 56 6.63 2.45 -13.98
CA TYR A 56 7.37 1.19 -13.81
C TYR A 56 6.45 -0.04 -13.77
N VAL A 57 5.14 0.17 -13.62
CA VAL A 57 4.10 -0.89 -13.52
C VAL A 57 2.91 -0.58 -14.43
N PRO A 58 3.11 -0.49 -15.76
CA PRO A 58 2.08 -0.04 -16.70
C PRO A 58 0.83 -0.94 -16.73
N ALA A 59 0.95 -2.19 -16.29
CA ALA A 59 -0.17 -3.12 -16.20
C ALA A 59 -1.31 -2.62 -15.27
N ILE A 60 -1.01 -1.73 -14.31
CA ILE A 60 -2.02 -1.17 -13.41
C ILE A 60 -3.10 -0.39 -14.18
N SER A 61 -2.75 0.25 -15.31
CA SER A 61 -3.72 0.97 -16.14
C SER A 61 -4.80 0.08 -16.76
N SER A 62 -4.58 -1.23 -16.82
CA SER A 62 -5.60 -2.20 -17.25
C SER A 62 -6.44 -2.75 -16.10
N LEU A 63 -6.12 -2.44 -14.84
CA LEU A 63 -6.88 -2.85 -13.66
C LEU A 63 -7.88 -1.78 -13.22
N CYS A 64 -7.45 -0.52 -13.23
CA CYS A 64 -8.22 0.58 -12.66
C CYS A 64 -7.80 1.93 -13.26
N ARG A 65 -8.64 2.94 -13.03
CA ARG A 65 -8.27 4.35 -13.22
C ARG A 65 -7.56 4.83 -11.97
N VAL A 66 -6.40 5.47 -12.14
CA VAL A 66 -5.60 5.93 -11.01
C VAL A 66 -5.40 7.44 -11.08
N ASP A 67 -5.86 8.12 -10.03
CA ASP A 67 -5.43 9.48 -9.73
C ASP A 67 -4.32 9.43 -8.68
N CYS A 68 -3.41 10.39 -8.75
CA CYS A 68 -2.24 10.45 -7.87
C CYS A 68 -2.16 11.78 -7.13
N LYS A 69 -1.77 11.70 -5.85
CA LYS A 69 -1.51 12.87 -5.03
C LYS A 69 -0.27 12.63 -4.16
N SER A 70 0.75 13.47 -4.31
CA SER A 70 1.86 13.52 -3.36
C SER A 70 1.43 14.31 -2.14
N LEU A 71 1.57 13.72 -0.96
CA LEU A 71 1.32 14.41 0.31
C LEU A 71 2.61 15.00 0.85
N PHE A 72 3.66 14.20 0.88
CA PHE A 72 5.01 14.57 1.26
C PHE A 72 6.00 13.55 0.67
N SER A 73 7.29 13.83 0.76
CA SER A 73 8.35 12.91 0.31
C SER A 73 9.36 12.76 1.43
N LEU A 74 9.16 11.75 2.30
CA LEU A 74 9.97 11.55 3.49
C LEU A 74 10.52 10.12 3.56
N ASP A 75 11.70 10.00 4.19
CA ASP A 75 12.07 8.74 4.81
C ASP A 75 11.08 8.46 5.96
N SER A 76 10.61 7.22 6.06
CA SER A 76 9.59 6.89 7.06
C SER A 76 10.05 7.05 8.51
N THR A 77 11.34 7.08 8.77
CA THR A 77 11.90 7.37 10.10
C THR A 77 11.56 8.79 10.58
N ASN A 78 11.22 9.69 9.64
CA ASN A 78 10.81 11.07 9.89
C ASN A 78 9.29 11.25 9.99
N ILE A 79 8.51 10.20 9.87
CA ILE A 79 7.05 10.25 10.02
C ILE A 79 6.69 10.53 11.48
N THR A 80 5.79 11.49 11.66
CA THR A 80 5.27 11.94 12.95
C THR A 80 3.75 11.79 13.00
N PRO A 81 3.09 11.91 14.18
CA PRO A 81 1.63 11.89 14.27
C PRO A 81 0.93 12.93 13.38
N ALA A 82 1.55 14.09 13.15
CA ALA A 82 1.00 15.10 12.23
C ALA A 82 0.88 14.58 10.79
N HIS A 83 1.81 13.74 10.35
CA HIS A 83 1.75 13.10 9.03
C HIS A 83 0.63 12.07 8.95
N TRP A 84 0.37 11.28 10.01
CA TRP A 84 -0.79 10.38 10.05
C TRP A 84 -2.11 11.12 9.93
N ILE A 85 -2.23 12.27 10.63
CA ILE A 85 -3.41 13.14 10.53
C ILE A 85 -3.57 13.68 9.11
N ALA A 86 -2.48 14.11 8.46
CA ALA A 86 -2.52 14.60 7.09
C ALA A 86 -2.95 13.51 6.09
N VAL A 87 -2.47 12.27 6.25
CA VAL A 87 -2.91 11.14 5.44
C VAL A 87 -4.40 10.84 5.69
N ALA A 88 -4.84 10.75 6.95
CA ALA A 88 -6.22 10.50 7.30
C ALA A 88 -7.15 11.60 6.75
N GLN A 89 -6.75 12.86 6.79
CA GLN A 89 -7.50 13.96 6.20
C GLN A 89 -7.58 13.83 4.67
N ALA A 90 -6.48 13.50 4.01
CA ALA A 90 -6.48 13.28 2.55
C ALA A 90 -7.39 12.12 2.14
N LEU A 91 -7.44 11.04 2.90
CA LEU A 91 -8.38 9.93 2.71
C LEU A 91 -9.82 10.42 2.86
N ARG A 92 -10.15 11.11 3.95
CA ARG A 92 -11.49 11.64 4.25
C ARG A 92 -11.99 12.59 3.15
N ASP A 93 -11.17 13.54 2.73
CA ASP A 93 -11.53 14.55 1.73
C ASP A 93 -11.84 13.94 0.36
N ASN A 94 -11.30 12.76 0.09
CA ASN A 94 -11.43 12.05 -1.17
C ASN A 94 -12.30 10.80 -1.09
N TYR A 95 -12.78 10.42 0.09
CA TYR A 95 -13.42 9.13 0.35
C TYR A 95 -14.63 8.87 -0.54
N ALA A 96 -15.47 9.87 -0.77
CA ALA A 96 -16.68 9.73 -1.60
C ALA A 96 -16.38 9.58 -3.11
N ARG A 97 -15.18 10.01 -3.57
CA ARG A 97 -14.85 10.09 -5.01
C ARG A 97 -14.18 8.84 -5.55
N TYR A 98 -13.54 8.04 -4.70
CA TYR A 98 -12.75 6.88 -5.10
C TYR A 98 -13.31 5.60 -4.50
N ASP A 99 -13.09 4.48 -5.19
CA ASP A 99 -13.51 3.14 -4.78
C ASP A 99 -12.51 2.49 -3.80
N GLY A 100 -11.29 3.00 -3.76
CA GLY A 100 -10.23 2.53 -2.89
C GLY A 100 -8.99 3.43 -2.94
N PHE A 101 -8.02 3.10 -2.09
CA PHE A 101 -6.81 3.89 -1.89
C PHE A 101 -5.58 3.02 -1.84
N VAL A 102 -4.49 3.49 -2.45
CA VAL A 102 -3.15 2.88 -2.33
C VAL A 102 -2.21 3.95 -1.79
N ILE A 103 -1.45 3.62 -0.75
CA ILE A 103 -0.49 4.54 -0.11
C ILE A 103 0.91 3.95 -0.27
N SER A 104 1.80 4.64 -0.97
CA SER A 104 3.22 4.30 -0.99
C SER A 104 3.92 4.91 0.23
N HIS A 105 4.68 4.08 0.97
CA HIS A 105 5.24 4.45 2.26
C HIS A 105 6.61 3.78 2.48
N GLY A 106 7.46 4.39 3.29
CA GLY A 106 8.70 3.76 3.73
C GLY A 106 8.47 2.63 4.74
N THR A 107 9.27 1.58 4.67
CA THR A 107 9.01 0.33 5.40
C THR A 107 9.24 0.40 6.91
N ASP A 108 10.10 1.32 7.41
CA ASP A 108 10.51 1.31 8.82
C ASP A 108 9.37 1.65 9.79
N THR A 109 8.49 2.57 9.40
CA THR A 109 7.34 2.96 10.22
C THR A 109 5.98 2.62 9.59
N MET A 110 5.95 1.87 8.49
CA MET A 110 4.72 1.48 7.80
C MET A 110 3.70 0.82 8.73
N ALA A 111 4.14 -0.11 9.57
CA ALA A 111 3.26 -0.79 10.52
C ALA A 111 2.62 0.16 11.53
N TYR A 112 3.35 1.17 11.98
CA TYR A 112 2.83 2.20 12.89
C TYR A 112 1.82 3.11 12.18
N THR A 113 2.12 3.51 10.94
CA THR A 113 1.20 4.30 10.11
C THR A 113 -0.08 3.51 9.82
N ALA A 114 0.02 2.22 9.47
CA ALA A 114 -1.14 1.37 9.23
C ALA A 114 -2.02 1.24 10.48
N ALA A 115 -1.41 0.99 11.65
CA ALA A 115 -2.13 0.94 12.92
C ALA A 115 -2.80 2.28 13.25
N ALA A 116 -2.07 3.40 13.13
CA ALA A 116 -2.61 4.73 13.39
C ALA A 116 -3.81 5.05 12.47
N LEU A 117 -3.68 4.81 11.17
CA LEU A 117 -4.76 5.04 10.21
C LEU A 117 -5.98 4.15 10.48
N SER A 118 -5.78 2.89 10.91
CA SER A 118 -6.90 2.00 11.28
C SER A 118 -7.78 2.60 12.39
N TYR A 119 -7.20 3.39 13.29
CA TYR A 119 -7.94 4.08 14.35
C TYR A 119 -8.45 5.47 13.93
N LEU A 120 -7.76 6.15 13.01
CA LEU A 120 -8.16 7.48 12.54
C LEU A 120 -9.31 7.44 11.51
N VAL A 121 -9.42 6.33 10.75
CA VAL A 121 -10.43 6.13 9.69
C VAL A 121 -11.35 4.94 10.01
N GLN A 122 -11.82 4.88 11.25
CA GLN A 122 -12.71 3.80 11.71
C GLN A 122 -13.96 3.67 10.85
N GLY A 123 -14.36 2.40 10.61
CA GLY A 123 -15.56 2.10 9.82
C GLY A 123 -15.37 2.29 8.32
N ALA A 124 -14.12 2.35 7.85
CA ALA A 124 -13.84 2.37 6.42
C ALA A 124 -14.35 1.09 5.74
N ASP A 125 -15.29 1.24 4.83
CA ASP A 125 -15.87 0.16 4.00
C ASP A 125 -15.16 0.03 2.64
N LYS A 126 -14.18 0.89 2.37
CA LYS A 126 -13.34 0.86 1.18
C LYS A 126 -11.92 0.39 1.51
N PRO A 127 -11.23 -0.28 0.57
CA PRO A 127 -9.87 -0.73 0.77
C PRO A 127 -8.89 0.46 0.84
N ILE A 128 -8.00 0.44 1.84
CA ILE A 128 -6.91 1.39 2.03
C ILE A 128 -5.63 0.57 2.15
N MET A 129 -4.98 0.30 1.03
CA MET A 129 -3.81 -0.56 0.94
C MET A 129 -2.54 0.25 1.09
N ILE A 130 -1.73 -0.08 2.10
CA ILE A 130 -0.41 0.54 2.32
C ILE A 130 0.65 -0.41 1.81
N THR A 131 1.56 0.10 1.00
CA THR A 131 2.68 -0.68 0.48
C THR A 131 3.96 0.14 0.42
N GLY A 132 5.07 -0.51 0.13
CA GLY A 132 6.38 0.08 0.01
C GLY A 132 7.37 -0.95 -0.52
N ALA A 133 8.65 -0.70 -0.35
CA ALA A 133 9.66 -1.65 -0.78
C ALA A 133 10.95 -1.56 0.02
N GLN A 134 11.71 -2.65 0.00
CA GLN A 134 13.06 -2.70 0.55
C GLN A 134 14.09 -2.11 -0.41
N LYS A 135 13.77 -2.05 -1.71
CA LYS A 135 14.64 -1.47 -2.73
C LYS A 135 13.88 -0.51 -3.64
N PRO A 136 14.57 0.52 -4.17
CA PRO A 136 13.99 1.45 -5.13
C PRO A 136 13.38 0.77 -6.35
N ILE A 137 12.34 1.36 -6.93
CA ILE A 137 11.59 0.76 -8.04
C ILE A 137 12.40 0.70 -9.34
N ASN A 138 13.39 1.55 -9.50
CA ASN A 138 14.28 1.62 -10.67
C ASN A 138 15.44 0.63 -10.63
N TYR A 139 15.57 -0.19 -9.56
CA TYR A 139 16.60 -1.23 -9.48
C TYR A 139 16.17 -2.49 -10.26
N ASP A 140 17.13 -3.19 -10.85
CA ASP A 140 16.87 -4.43 -11.60
C ASP A 140 16.28 -5.52 -10.70
N SER A 141 16.85 -5.70 -9.50
CA SER A 141 16.32 -6.61 -8.48
C SER A 141 15.63 -5.82 -7.40
N THR A 142 14.32 -5.70 -7.51
CA THR A 142 13.47 -4.95 -6.57
C THR A 142 12.17 -5.69 -6.26
N ASP A 143 11.67 -5.51 -5.03
CA ASP A 143 10.35 -5.94 -4.59
C ASP A 143 9.26 -4.89 -4.89
N SER A 144 9.64 -3.69 -5.30
CA SER A 144 8.74 -2.55 -5.49
C SER A 144 7.62 -2.82 -6.49
N LYS A 145 7.97 -3.41 -7.65
CA LYS A 145 7.02 -3.59 -8.75
C LYS A 145 5.92 -4.58 -8.36
N LEU A 146 6.31 -5.69 -7.70
CA LEU A 146 5.35 -6.68 -7.21
C LEU A 146 4.46 -6.08 -6.12
N ASN A 147 5.07 -5.50 -5.08
CA ASN A 147 4.33 -4.93 -3.96
C ASN A 147 3.33 -3.86 -4.40
N LEU A 148 3.72 -2.99 -5.36
CA LEU A 148 2.83 -1.96 -5.88
C LEU A 148 1.70 -2.56 -6.70
N THR A 149 1.98 -3.54 -7.57
CA THR A 149 0.95 -4.23 -8.36
C THR A 149 -0.04 -4.94 -7.45
N ASP A 150 0.44 -5.69 -6.47
CA ASP A 150 -0.41 -6.43 -5.52
C ASP A 150 -1.32 -5.47 -4.72
N ALA A 151 -0.80 -4.30 -4.32
CA ALA A 151 -1.60 -3.30 -3.62
C ALA A 151 -2.77 -2.79 -4.48
N PHE A 152 -2.56 -2.58 -5.79
CA PHE A 152 -3.65 -2.20 -6.69
C PHE A 152 -4.62 -3.36 -6.97
N VAL A 153 -4.13 -4.58 -7.14
CA VAL A 153 -4.96 -5.78 -7.27
C VAL A 153 -5.88 -5.92 -6.05
N CYS A 154 -5.33 -5.78 -4.84
CA CYS A 154 -6.08 -5.82 -3.59
C CYS A 154 -7.11 -4.70 -3.50
N ALA A 155 -6.73 -3.47 -3.84
CA ALA A 155 -7.64 -2.31 -3.82
C ALA A 155 -8.81 -2.46 -4.82
N CYS A 156 -8.61 -3.19 -5.91
CA CYS A 156 -9.62 -3.43 -6.94
C CYS A 156 -10.48 -4.67 -6.70
N SER A 157 -10.07 -5.58 -5.83
CA SER A 157 -10.71 -6.91 -5.65
C SER A 157 -12.16 -6.86 -5.17
N GLY A 158 -12.56 -5.79 -4.47
CA GLY A 158 -13.88 -5.70 -3.82
C GLY A 158 -14.07 -6.65 -2.63
N GLN A 159 -13.01 -7.33 -2.19
CA GLN A 159 -13.04 -8.34 -1.12
C GLN A 159 -12.43 -7.84 0.18
N LEU A 160 -11.74 -6.69 0.14
CA LEU A 160 -11.03 -6.09 1.28
C LEU A 160 -11.64 -4.73 1.63
N ALA A 161 -11.56 -4.38 2.90
CA ALA A 161 -12.00 -3.09 3.42
C ALA A 161 -11.15 -2.70 4.64
N GLY A 162 -11.05 -1.40 4.89
CA GLY A 162 -10.22 -0.89 5.98
C GLY A 162 -8.77 -0.73 5.58
N VAL A 163 -7.88 -0.67 6.57
CA VAL A 163 -6.46 -0.36 6.38
C VAL A 163 -5.63 -1.63 6.52
N ASP A 164 -4.96 -2.00 5.43
CA ASP A 164 -4.12 -3.20 5.36
C ASP A 164 -2.74 -2.89 4.77
N ILE A 165 -1.77 -3.70 5.14
CA ILE A 165 -0.44 -3.70 4.50
C ILE A 165 -0.41 -4.81 3.45
N VAL A 166 -0.03 -4.44 2.22
CA VAL A 166 0.23 -5.38 1.13
C VAL A 166 1.73 -5.42 0.90
N PHE A 167 2.33 -6.58 1.15
CA PHE A 167 3.78 -6.72 1.06
C PHE A 167 4.20 -8.18 0.82
N SER A 168 5.06 -8.39 -0.17
CA SER A 168 5.60 -9.73 -0.52
C SER A 168 4.50 -10.77 -0.76
N GLY A 169 3.46 -10.44 -1.55
CA GLY A 169 2.35 -11.31 -1.91
C GLY A 169 1.38 -11.62 -0.75
N ARG A 170 1.37 -10.82 0.31
CA ARG A 170 0.53 -11.04 1.50
C ARG A 170 -0.23 -9.78 1.86
N VAL A 171 -1.46 -9.94 2.32
CA VAL A 171 -2.29 -8.87 2.88
C VAL A 171 -2.37 -9.06 4.39
N ILE A 172 -1.90 -8.08 5.12
CA ILE A 172 -1.78 -8.10 6.58
C ILE A 172 -2.65 -7.00 7.16
N LEU A 173 -3.53 -7.35 8.11
CA LEU A 173 -4.36 -6.38 8.83
C LEU A 173 -3.48 -5.29 9.46
N GLY A 174 -3.78 -4.03 9.19
CA GLY A 174 -2.94 -2.89 9.57
C GLY A 174 -2.61 -2.81 11.06
N THR A 175 -3.53 -3.23 11.93
CA THR A 175 -3.32 -3.29 13.39
C THR A 175 -2.52 -4.51 13.86
N ARG A 176 -2.21 -5.45 12.97
CA ARG A 176 -1.49 -6.70 13.29
C ARG A 176 -0.14 -6.80 12.59
N ALA A 177 0.16 -5.87 11.71
CA ALA A 177 1.40 -5.86 10.96
C ALA A 177 2.59 -5.48 11.85
N ARG A 178 3.72 -6.17 11.64
CA ARG A 178 5.01 -5.84 12.23
C ARG A 178 6.12 -6.07 11.22
N LYS A 179 7.06 -5.12 11.12
CA LYS A 179 8.31 -5.33 10.39
C LYS A 179 9.22 -6.24 11.25
N THR A 180 9.42 -7.48 10.80
CA THR A 180 10.20 -8.50 11.51
C THR A 180 11.58 -8.71 10.92
N CYS A 181 11.81 -8.27 9.68
CA CYS A 181 13.10 -8.36 8.99
C CYS A 181 13.49 -7.03 8.37
N SER A 182 14.72 -6.58 8.56
CA SER A 182 15.20 -5.28 8.04
C SER A 182 15.69 -5.35 6.59
N LYS A 183 16.11 -6.52 6.09
CA LYS A 183 16.72 -6.67 4.76
C LYS A 183 16.02 -7.67 3.85
N SER A 184 15.11 -8.50 4.37
CA SER A 184 14.36 -9.47 3.57
C SER A 184 13.25 -8.78 2.77
N PHE A 185 12.96 -9.29 1.57
CA PHE A 185 11.75 -8.90 0.85
C PHE A 185 10.48 -9.33 1.59
N ALA A 186 10.49 -10.46 2.31
CA ALA A 186 9.44 -10.84 3.25
C ALA A 186 9.65 -10.14 4.60
N ALA A 187 9.51 -8.81 4.63
CA ALA A 187 9.89 -7.98 5.77
C ALA A 187 8.81 -7.90 6.87
N PHE A 188 7.55 -8.16 6.54
CA PHE A 188 6.42 -8.01 7.45
C PHE A 188 5.77 -9.35 7.82
N SER A 189 5.24 -9.41 9.03
CA SER A 189 4.49 -10.55 9.54
C SER A 189 3.22 -10.07 10.24
N SER A 190 2.16 -10.88 10.16
CA SER A 190 0.96 -10.72 10.95
C SER A 190 1.16 -11.32 12.34
N ILE A 191 0.93 -10.54 13.40
CA ILE A 191 1.19 -10.97 14.78
C ILE A 191 -0.10 -11.44 15.43
N ASN A 192 -0.12 -12.72 15.79
CA ASN A 192 -1.25 -13.39 16.44
C ASN A 192 -2.59 -13.24 15.68
N TYR A 193 -2.50 -13.13 14.37
CA TYR A 193 -3.64 -13.04 13.46
C TYR A 193 -3.26 -13.62 12.10
N PRO A 194 -4.15 -14.29 11.35
CA PRO A 194 -3.84 -14.77 10.01
C PRO A 194 -3.61 -13.60 9.04
N ASP A 195 -2.94 -13.87 7.92
CA ASP A 195 -3.00 -12.98 6.78
C ASP A 195 -4.43 -12.93 6.24
N LEU A 196 -4.86 -11.78 5.73
CA LEU A 196 -6.20 -11.61 5.18
C LEU A 196 -6.30 -12.23 3.79
N ALA A 197 -5.23 -12.14 3.00
CA ALA A 197 -5.14 -12.71 1.66
C ALA A 197 -3.69 -13.06 1.30
N ILE A 198 -3.56 -13.90 0.28
CA ILE A 198 -2.31 -14.31 -0.39
C ILE A 198 -2.51 -14.18 -1.91
#